data_81d12bb070f5c2364331ca2ca4bb8360
#
_entry.id   81d12bb070f5c2364331ca2ca4bb8360
#
_cell.length_a   1.000
_cell.length_b   1.000
_cell.length_c   1.000
_cell.angle_alpha   90.00
_cell.angle_beta   90.00
_cell.angle_gamma   90.00
#
_symmetry.space_group_name_H-M   'P 1'
#
loop_
_entity.id
_entity.type
_entity.pdbx_description
1 polymer ?
#
loop_
_entity_poly.entity_id
_entity_poly.type
_entity_poly.pdbx_seq_one_letter_code
_entity_poly.pdbx_strand_id
1 'polypeptide(L)'
;MKEPIQKYFQVGTIQWMTHPPVSYPVCDSVRTICCDPYFGALEITHIPDSEARERVKKMLDQSHLWVCYGAQPNLLGKGLNPNHLEETERRKAEEELTRAVDEAAYMGPGVSLFWQENGNLIPGNRHIPSF
;
A
#
# COMPACT_ATOMS: atom_id res chain seq x y z
N MET A 1 -2.94 30.80 -19.83
CA MET A 1 -2.70 30.21 -18.50
C MET A 1 -2.41 28.72 -18.68
N LYS A 2 -1.33 28.21 -18.11
CA LYS A 2 -1.12 26.76 -18.11
C LYS A 2 -2.11 26.16 -17.13
N GLU A 3 -2.86 25.14 -17.57
CA GLU A 3 -3.79 24.43 -16.69
C GLU A 3 -3.02 23.69 -15.59
N PRO A 4 -3.54 23.64 -14.37
CA PRO A 4 -2.88 22.93 -13.28
C PRO A 4 -2.79 21.43 -13.60
N ILE A 5 -1.66 20.82 -13.24
CA ILE A 5 -1.40 19.39 -13.49
C ILE A 5 -2.47 18.47 -12.89
N GLN A 6 -3.08 18.90 -11.79
CA GLN A 6 -4.14 18.17 -11.08
C GLN A 6 -5.41 17.96 -11.93
N LYS A 7 -5.54 18.68 -13.04
CA LYS A 7 -6.61 18.43 -14.02
C LYS A 7 -6.42 17.10 -14.75
N TYR A 8 -5.19 16.63 -14.88
CA TYR A 8 -4.83 15.45 -15.67
C TYR A 8 -4.35 14.28 -14.83
N PHE A 9 -3.82 14.57 -13.63
CA PHE A 9 -3.22 13.57 -12.73
C PHE A 9 -3.66 13.82 -11.30
N GLN A 10 -3.89 12.74 -10.57
CA GLN A 10 -4.03 12.77 -9.13
C GLN A 10 -2.63 12.63 -8.51
N VAL A 11 -2.24 13.57 -7.65
CA VAL A 11 -1.01 13.44 -6.88
C VAL A 11 -1.32 12.61 -5.65
N GLY A 12 -0.61 11.51 -5.47
CA GLY A 12 -0.78 10.62 -4.33
C GLY A 12 0.41 10.62 -3.40
N THR A 13 0.19 10.07 -2.22
CA THR A 13 1.26 9.80 -1.25
C THR A 13 1.13 8.39 -0.68
N ILE A 14 2.26 7.86 -0.18
CA ILE A 14 2.34 6.54 0.45
C ILE A 14 2.39 6.76 1.96
N GLN A 15 1.33 6.33 2.67
CA GLN A 15 1.14 6.62 4.09
C GLN A 15 2.34 6.23 4.96
N TRP A 16 2.83 5.00 4.86
CA TRP A 16 3.92 4.51 5.72
C TRP A 16 5.30 5.05 5.38
N MET A 17 5.47 5.65 4.19
CA MET A 17 6.73 6.29 3.80
C MET A 17 6.78 7.74 4.28
N THR A 18 5.68 8.46 4.20
CA THR A 18 5.59 9.86 4.68
C THR A 18 5.40 9.95 6.18
N HIS A 19 4.72 8.97 6.77
CA HIS A 19 4.43 8.90 8.21
C HIS A 19 4.79 7.51 8.74
N PRO A 20 6.07 7.24 9.01
CA PRO A 20 6.50 5.92 9.48
C PRO A 20 5.78 5.49 10.75
N PRO A 21 5.29 4.23 10.84
CA PRO A 21 4.48 3.73 11.95
C PRO A 21 5.15 3.84 13.32
N VAL A 22 6.49 3.87 13.36
CA VAL A 22 7.27 4.05 14.59
C VAL A 22 7.06 5.44 15.21
N SER A 23 6.79 6.44 14.39
CA SER A 23 6.68 7.84 14.82
C SER A 23 5.24 8.36 14.83
N TYR A 24 4.36 7.73 14.06
CA TYR A 24 3.00 8.22 13.86
C TYR A 24 1.98 7.09 13.91
N PRO A 25 0.96 7.16 14.79
CA PRO A 25 -0.20 6.27 14.75
C PRO A 25 -0.89 6.35 13.37
N VAL A 26 -1.26 5.20 12.81
CA VAL A 26 -1.85 5.13 11.46
C VAL A 26 -3.10 6.02 11.30
N CYS A 27 -3.96 6.08 12.33
CA CYS A 27 -5.17 6.92 12.27
C CYS A 27 -4.85 8.42 12.18
N ASP A 28 -3.79 8.88 12.86
CA ASP A 28 -3.42 10.30 12.85
C ASP A 28 -2.75 10.68 11.53
N SER A 29 -1.90 9.80 11.00
CA SER A 29 -1.28 10.01 9.68
C SER A 29 -2.32 10.05 8.56
N VAL A 30 -3.26 9.10 8.54
CA VAL A 30 -4.34 9.09 7.54
C VAL A 30 -5.22 10.32 7.67
N ARG A 31 -5.59 10.72 8.89
CA ARG A 31 -6.35 11.97 9.12
C ARG A 31 -5.62 13.19 8.56
N THR A 32 -4.33 13.31 8.83
CA THR A 32 -3.52 14.42 8.32
C THR A 32 -3.54 14.48 6.79
N ILE A 33 -3.35 13.32 6.13
CA ILE A 33 -3.37 13.25 4.67
C ILE A 33 -4.78 13.52 4.11
N CYS A 34 -5.85 13.01 4.73
CA CYS A 34 -7.22 13.29 4.31
C CYS A 34 -7.59 14.79 4.39
N CYS A 35 -6.96 15.53 5.30
CA CYS A 35 -7.18 16.97 5.45
C CYS A 35 -6.29 17.83 4.54
N ASP A 36 -5.32 17.23 3.83
CA ASP A 36 -4.44 17.95 2.93
C ASP A 36 -5.05 18.02 1.53
N PRO A 37 -5.41 19.23 1.04
CA PRO A 37 -6.04 19.38 -0.27
C PRO A 37 -5.08 19.15 -1.45
N TYR A 38 -3.79 19.00 -1.20
CA TYR A 38 -2.79 18.75 -2.24
C TYR A 38 -2.87 17.33 -2.78
N PHE A 39 -3.17 16.35 -1.93
CA PHE A 39 -3.25 14.95 -2.31
C PHE A 39 -4.64 14.57 -2.82
N GLY A 40 -4.68 13.89 -3.95
CA GLY A 40 -5.90 13.27 -4.52
C GLY A 40 -5.91 11.76 -4.41
N ALA A 41 -4.79 11.14 -3.96
CA ALA A 41 -4.67 9.70 -3.78
C ALA A 41 -3.82 9.35 -2.55
N LEU A 42 -4.11 8.19 -1.96
CA LEU A 42 -3.40 7.67 -0.81
C LEU A 42 -3.16 6.18 -0.99
N GLU A 43 -1.91 5.75 -0.86
CA GLU A 43 -1.57 4.34 -0.77
C GLU A 43 -1.41 3.95 0.71
N ILE A 44 -2.20 2.96 1.13
CA ILE A 44 -2.15 2.32 2.45
C ILE A 44 -1.63 0.89 2.32
N THR A 45 -1.22 0.29 3.42
CA THR A 45 -0.87 -1.12 3.51
C THR A 45 -1.63 -1.79 4.65
N HIS A 46 -1.31 -3.06 4.95
CA HIS A 46 -1.91 -3.82 6.02
C HIS A 46 -1.92 -3.10 7.36
N ILE A 47 -3.08 -3.03 7.98
CA ILE A 47 -3.30 -2.49 9.32
C ILE A 47 -3.67 -3.64 10.25
N PRO A 48 -2.72 -4.11 11.09
CA PRO A 48 -2.95 -5.30 11.94
C PRO A 48 -4.06 -5.11 12.96
N ASP A 49 -4.16 -3.92 13.54
CA ASP A 49 -5.19 -3.59 14.52
C ASP A 49 -6.54 -3.38 13.83
N SER A 50 -7.50 -4.24 14.14
CA SER A 50 -8.84 -4.23 13.53
C SER A 50 -9.64 -2.95 13.86
N GLU A 51 -9.47 -2.39 15.05
CA GLU A 51 -10.15 -1.15 15.43
C GLU A 51 -9.56 0.06 14.69
N ALA A 52 -8.24 0.13 14.58
CA ALA A 52 -7.58 1.15 13.79
C ALA A 52 -7.96 1.04 12.31
N ARG A 53 -7.99 -0.19 11.77
CA ARG A 53 -8.40 -0.46 10.38
C ARG A 53 -9.83 0.01 10.10
N GLU A 54 -10.78 -0.26 10.99
CA GLU A 54 -12.15 0.22 10.85
C GLU A 54 -12.23 1.76 10.90
N ARG A 55 -11.49 2.40 11.80
CA ARG A 55 -11.41 3.86 11.87
C ARG A 55 -10.81 4.47 10.61
N VAL A 56 -9.72 3.89 10.10
CA VAL A 56 -9.11 4.33 8.85
C VAL A 56 -10.08 4.18 7.69
N LYS A 57 -10.77 3.02 7.58
CA LYS A 57 -11.79 2.83 6.55
C LYS A 57 -12.86 3.92 6.59
N LYS A 58 -13.42 4.22 7.76
CA LYS A 58 -14.43 5.29 7.89
C LYS A 58 -13.92 6.67 7.48
N MET A 59 -12.65 6.99 7.76
CA MET A 59 -12.03 8.25 7.31
C MET A 59 -11.88 8.27 5.79
N LEU A 60 -11.44 7.17 5.21
CA LEU A 60 -11.25 7.06 3.76
C LEU A 60 -12.58 7.11 3.00
N ASP A 61 -13.63 6.45 3.48
CA ASP A 61 -14.99 6.49 2.92
C ASP A 61 -15.57 7.92 2.89
N GLN A 62 -15.13 8.79 3.81
CA GLN A 62 -15.56 10.19 3.89
C GLN A 62 -14.59 11.16 3.19
N SER A 63 -13.46 10.67 2.72
CA SER A 63 -12.45 11.50 2.07
C SER A 63 -12.72 11.64 0.57
N HIS A 64 -12.01 12.59 -0.05
CA HIS A 64 -11.98 12.76 -1.51
C HIS A 64 -10.87 11.93 -2.18
N LEU A 65 -10.13 11.15 -1.40
CA LEU A 65 -8.93 10.47 -1.88
C LEU A 65 -9.27 9.18 -2.64
N TRP A 66 -8.57 8.97 -3.74
CA TRP A 66 -8.45 7.64 -4.32
C TRP A 66 -7.56 6.78 -3.43
N VAL A 67 -8.05 5.60 -3.07
CA VAL A 67 -7.32 4.69 -2.19
C VAL A 67 -6.64 3.61 -3.03
N CYS A 68 -5.33 3.46 -2.80
CA CYS A 68 -4.54 2.36 -3.32
C CYS A 68 -4.09 1.48 -2.14
N TYR A 69 -3.95 0.19 -2.38
CA TYR A 69 -3.47 -0.75 -1.37
C TYR A 69 -2.14 -1.35 -1.81
N GLY A 70 -1.08 -1.11 -1.03
CA GLY A 70 0.24 -1.67 -1.24
C GLY A 70 0.41 -3.01 -0.52
N ALA A 71 0.45 -4.12 -1.26
CA ALA A 71 0.71 -5.45 -0.71
C ALA A 71 2.20 -5.75 -0.51
N GLN A 72 3.09 -4.97 -1.12
CA GLN A 72 4.53 -5.17 -1.06
C GLN A 72 5.10 -5.23 0.37
N PRO A 73 4.76 -4.32 1.30
CA PRO A 73 5.30 -4.36 2.66
C PRO A 73 4.97 -5.66 3.39
N ASN A 74 3.82 -6.27 3.12
CA ASN A 74 3.40 -7.53 3.73
C ASN A 74 4.32 -8.69 3.31
N LEU A 75 4.64 -8.75 2.02
CA LEU A 75 5.54 -9.77 1.48
C LEU A 75 6.96 -9.58 1.97
N LEU A 76 7.47 -8.34 1.90
CA LEU A 76 8.84 -8.01 2.31
C LEU A 76 9.06 -8.23 3.80
N GLY A 77 8.13 -7.81 4.63
CA GLY A 77 8.22 -7.99 6.09
C GLY A 77 8.24 -9.45 6.53
N LYS A 78 7.70 -10.35 5.71
CA LYS A 78 7.67 -11.80 5.95
C LYS A 78 8.72 -12.57 5.14
N GLY A 79 9.52 -11.90 4.30
CA GLY A 79 10.49 -12.54 3.42
C GLY A 79 9.86 -13.45 2.36
N LEU A 80 8.61 -13.18 1.96
CA LEU A 80 7.86 -13.99 1.01
C LEU A 80 8.13 -13.53 -0.43
N ASN A 81 8.26 -14.52 -1.34
CA ASN A 81 8.49 -14.27 -2.75
C ASN A 81 7.54 -15.11 -3.61
N PRO A 82 6.60 -14.48 -4.35
CA PRO A 82 5.68 -15.20 -5.23
C PRO A 82 6.36 -15.85 -6.44
N ASN A 83 7.61 -15.49 -6.73
CA ASN A 83 8.43 -16.11 -7.78
C ASN A 83 9.48 -17.09 -7.21
N HIS A 84 9.28 -17.57 -5.97
CA HIS A 84 10.20 -18.53 -5.37
C HIS A 84 10.22 -19.84 -6.15
N LEU A 85 11.42 -20.47 -6.28
CA LEU A 85 11.57 -21.72 -7.02
C LEU A 85 10.84 -22.89 -6.34
N GLU A 86 10.84 -22.90 -5.01
CA GLU A 86 10.13 -23.91 -4.22
C GLU A 86 8.64 -23.58 -4.15
N GLU A 87 7.80 -24.54 -4.55
CA GLU A 87 6.35 -24.43 -4.58
C GLU A 87 5.74 -24.07 -3.22
N THR A 88 6.27 -24.67 -2.14
CA THR A 88 5.78 -24.42 -0.78
C THR A 88 5.99 -22.98 -0.34
N GLU A 89 7.10 -22.36 -0.73
CA GLU A 89 7.39 -20.96 -0.43
C GLU A 89 6.56 -20.01 -1.31
N ARG A 90 6.37 -20.36 -2.58
CA ARG A 90 5.50 -19.61 -3.48
C ARG A 90 4.05 -19.57 -2.98
N ARG A 91 3.50 -20.70 -2.52
CA ARG A 91 2.14 -20.77 -1.95
C ARG A 91 1.96 -19.88 -0.73
N LYS A 92 2.95 -19.77 0.15
CA LYS A 92 2.89 -18.83 1.29
C LYS A 92 2.74 -17.38 0.82
N ALA A 93 3.44 -17.00 -0.25
CA ALA A 93 3.32 -15.67 -0.83
C ALA A 93 1.94 -15.46 -1.49
N GLU A 94 1.40 -16.46 -2.18
CA GLU A 94 0.05 -16.43 -2.77
C GLU A 94 -1.04 -16.28 -1.70
N GLU A 95 -0.93 -17.00 -0.58
CA GLU A 95 -1.85 -16.86 0.55
C GLU A 95 -1.80 -15.47 1.17
N GLU A 96 -0.62 -14.89 1.26
CA GLU A 96 -0.47 -13.52 1.76
C GLU A 96 -1.07 -12.49 0.80
N LEU A 97 -0.87 -12.67 -0.51
CA LEU A 97 -1.49 -11.82 -1.52
C LEU A 97 -3.01 -11.94 -1.51
N THR A 98 -3.55 -13.15 -1.32
CA THR A 98 -5.00 -13.36 -1.20
C THR A 98 -5.57 -12.59 -0.01
N ARG A 99 -4.90 -12.65 1.15
CA ARG A 99 -5.29 -11.82 2.32
C ARG A 99 -5.22 -10.32 2.03
N ALA A 100 -4.20 -9.88 1.29
CA ALA A 100 -4.08 -8.48 0.89
C ALA A 100 -5.22 -8.05 -0.05
N VAL A 101 -5.67 -8.91 -0.96
CA VAL A 101 -6.84 -8.68 -1.82
C VAL A 101 -8.11 -8.54 -0.99
N ASP A 102 -8.32 -9.44 -0.02
CA ASP A 102 -9.49 -9.40 0.86
C ASP A 102 -9.52 -8.10 1.69
N GLU A 103 -8.38 -7.68 2.23
CA GLU A 103 -8.28 -6.43 2.98
C GLU A 103 -8.47 -5.21 2.08
N ALA A 104 -7.90 -5.21 0.87
CA ALA A 104 -8.11 -4.15 -0.11
C ALA A 104 -9.60 -4.03 -0.47
N ALA A 105 -10.29 -5.14 -0.70
CA ALA A 105 -11.72 -5.18 -0.95
C ALA A 105 -12.54 -4.64 0.23
N TYR A 106 -12.13 -4.97 1.47
CA TYR A 106 -12.75 -4.42 2.68
C TYR A 106 -12.60 -2.90 2.76
N MET A 107 -11.45 -2.35 2.33
CA MET A 107 -11.20 -0.89 2.40
C MET A 107 -12.10 -0.07 1.50
N GLY A 108 -12.76 -0.65 0.52
CA GLY A 108 -13.86 -0.01 -0.22
C GLY A 108 -13.80 -0.19 -1.74
N PRO A 109 -14.91 0.12 -2.44
CA PRO A 109 -14.95 0.07 -3.90
C PRO A 109 -14.03 1.15 -4.48
N GLY A 110 -13.20 0.79 -5.43
CA GLY A 110 -12.23 1.69 -6.06
C GLY A 110 -10.82 1.57 -5.49
N VAL A 111 -10.62 0.75 -4.45
CA VAL A 111 -9.26 0.44 -3.98
C VAL A 111 -8.55 -0.40 -5.02
N SER A 112 -7.41 0.10 -5.50
CA SER A 112 -6.53 -0.65 -6.40
C SER A 112 -5.47 -1.38 -5.59
N LEU A 113 -5.33 -2.69 -5.84
CA LEU A 113 -4.23 -3.45 -5.28
C LEU A 113 -2.97 -3.16 -6.09
N PHE A 114 -1.93 -2.66 -5.43
CA PHE A 114 -0.63 -2.46 -6.03
C PHE A 114 0.39 -3.43 -5.43
N TRP A 115 1.12 -4.11 -6.30
CA TRP A 115 2.22 -4.98 -5.93
C TRP A 115 3.40 -4.73 -6.87
N GLN A 116 4.60 -4.63 -6.28
CA GLN A 116 5.85 -4.52 -7.02
C GLN A 116 6.83 -5.56 -6.50
N GLU A 117 7.41 -6.31 -7.41
CA GLU A 117 8.46 -7.27 -7.09
C GLU A 117 9.78 -6.56 -6.82
N ASN A 118 10.46 -6.95 -5.74
CA ASN A 118 11.87 -6.63 -5.57
C ASN A 118 12.70 -7.65 -6.35
N GLY A 119 13.40 -7.20 -7.38
CA GLY A 119 14.25 -8.03 -8.24
C GLY A 119 15.46 -8.72 -7.57
N ASN A 120 15.53 -8.75 -6.23
CA ASN A 120 16.67 -9.26 -5.47
C ASN A 120 16.54 -10.73 -5.03
N LEU A 121 15.60 -11.51 -5.57
CA LEU A 121 15.23 -12.79 -4.98
C LEU A 121 15.53 -14.02 -5.83
N ILE A 122 16.42 -13.92 -6.82
CA ILE A 122 17.01 -15.09 -7.46
C ILE A 122 18.40 -15.30 -6.86
N PRO A 123 18.65 -16.37 -6.10
CA PRO A 123 19.99 -16.70 -5.66
C PRO A 123 20.88 -16.87 -6.91
N GLY A 124 21.87 -15.99 -7.07
CA GLY A 124 22.81 -16.01 -8.19
C GLY A 124 22.64 -14.91 -9.24
N ASN A 125 21.66 -14.03 -9.14
CA ASN A 125 21.54 -12.91 -10.07
C ASN A 125 22.21 -11.64 -9.56
N ARG A 126 22.97 -11.03 -10.45
CA ARG A 126 23.72 -9.81 -10.22
C ARG A 126 22.78 -8.66 -9.89
N HIS A 127 23.18 -7.91 -8.90
CA HIS A 127 22.67 -6.63 -8.49
C HIS A 127 22.20 -5.79 -9.70
N ILE A 128 20.90 -5.59 -9.84
CA ILE A 128 20.36 -4.53 -10.69
C ILE A 128 20.25 -3.32 -9.78
N PRO A 129 20.94 -2.20 -10.08
CA PRO A 129 20.83 -1.00 -9.26
C PRO A 129 19.38 -0.51 -9.28
N SER A 130 18.83 -0.28 -8.10
CA SER A 130 17.56 0.47 -7.95
C SER A 130 17.78 1.90 -8.48
N PHE A 131 16.92 2.30 -9.37
CA PHE A 131 16.81 3.69 -9.84
C PHE A 131 16.22 4.57 -8.75
#